data_32b0d7062f122751c538fa8264f18d6f
#
_entry.id   32b0d7062f122751c538fa8264f18d6f
#
_cell.length_a   1.000
_cell.length_b   1.000
_cell.length_c   1.000
_cell.angle_alpha   90.00
_cell.angle_beta   90.00
_cell.angle_gamma   90.00
#
_symmetry.space_group_name_H-M   'P 1'
#
loop_
_entity.id
_entity.type
_entity.pdbx_description
1 polymer ?
#
loop_
_entity_poly.entity_id
_entity_poly.type
_entity_poly.pdbx_seq_one_letter_code
_entity_poly.pdbx_strand_id
1 'polypeptide(L)'
;MKPLHFAPLQGYTQHAYRSIHARHIGGVCSYYTPFIRYEKGGVRRKDMVDILPENNEGVPLVPQIIASGTDEFNYLCEAIQEKGYKRIDLNMGCPAPMQTKLGRGSALLSAPQIVEELARQMTQRPDVRFSVKMRLGWKQPDEWRHVLPILHELPLAHITMHPRIGIQQYKGEVDMEMFRAFYEECRHPLVYNGDLQTLDDLARIESEFPQLSGLMMGRGLLGNPFISAEYASGTEWHWADRRDVVLRMHDDWLQFCRQKYVSDSQVLLQIKPFWEYQKTWIEKKIYKQLMKSGSFRNYMTAIQRFSNQ
;
A
#
# COMPACT_ATOMS: atom_id res chain seq x y z
N MET A 1 -13.44 12.28 -11.24
CA MET A 1 -12.29 11.70 -10.51
C MET A 1 -12.78 10.59 -9.60
N LYS A 2 -12.07 9.48 -9.55
CA LYS A 2 -12.40 8.31 -8.72
C LYS A 2 -11.67 8.37 -7.38
N PRO A 3 -12.17 7.70 -6.33
CA PRO A 3 -11.44 7.55 -5.08
C PRO A 3 -10.00 7.02 -5.32
N LEU A 4 -9.00 7.71 -4.76
CA LEU A 4 -7.60 7.30 -4.79
C LEU A 4 -7.22 6.68 -3.46
N HIS A 5 -6.58 5.50 -3.50
CA HIS A 5 -6.14 4.75 -2.33
C HIS A 5 -4.62 4.64 -2.29
N PHE A 6 -4.02 4.72 -1.09
CA PHE A 6 -2.59 4.48 -0.92
C PHE A 6 -2.34 2.99 -0.63
N ALA A 7 -1.65 2.33 -1.54
CA ALA A 7 -1.34 0.90 -1.44
C ALA A 7 -0.40 0.58 -0.25
N PRO A 8 -0.55 -0.60 0.36
CA PRO A 8 0.36 -1.08 1.39
C PRO A 8 1.73 -1.44 0.79
N LEU A 9 2.82 -0.92 1.38
CA LEU A 9 4.19 -1.23 1.00
C LEU A 9 5.04 -1.52 2.25
N GLN A 10 5.46 -2.79 2.39
CA GLN A 10 6.29 -3.23 3.51
C GLN A 10 7.59 -2.43 3.59
N GLY A 11 7.86 -1.83 4.75
CA GLY A 11 9.05 -1.03 5.00
C GLY A 11 8.90 0.47 4.67
N TYR A 12 7.84 0.87 3.96
CA TYR A 12 7.65 2.26 3.51
C TYR A 12 6.41 2.92 4.09
N THR A 13 5.24 2.29 3.97
CA THR A 13 3.95 2.90 4.36
C THR A 13 3.52 2.56 5.79
N GLN A 14 4.44 2.60 6.75
CA GLN A 14 4.14 2.45 8.18
C GLN A 14 3.43 3.70 8.73
N HIS A 15 2.86 3.60 9.94
CA HIS A 15 2.01 4.64 10.54
C HIS A 15 2.60 6.06 10.44
N ALA A 16 3.88 6.22 10.78
CA ALA A 16 4.52 7.54 10.74
C ALA A 16 4.49 8.17 9.33
N TYR A 17 4.80 7.38 8.27
CA TYR A 17 4.73 7.89 6.90
C TYR A 17 3.30 8.22 6.49
N ARG A 18 2.33 7.35 6.81
CA ARG A 18 0.91 7.59 6.49
C ARG A 18 0.39 8.86 7.14
N SER A 19 0.69 9.06 8.43
CA SER A 19 0.27 10.25 9.20
C SER A 19 0.93 11.53 8.67
N ILE A 20 2.23 11.47 8.31
CA ILE A 20 2.94 12.60 7.69
C ILE A 20 2.35 12.93 6.33
N HIS A 21 2.13 11.93 5.46
CA HIS A 21 1.51 12.14 4.14
C HIS A 21 0.10 12.71 4.27
N ALA A 22 -0.74 12.15 5.15
CA ALA A 22 -2.11 12.63 5.36
C ALA A 22 -2.16 14.08 5.85
N ARG A 23 -1.23 14.47 6.75
CA ARG A 23 -1.14 15.82 7.31
C ARG A 23 -0.67 16.87 6.31
N HIS A 24 0.35 16.54 5.52
CA HIS A 24 1.01 17.53 4.67
C HIS A 24 0.49 17.59 3.25
N ILE A 25 -0.10 16.52 2.75
CA ILE A 25 -0.55 16.37 1.36
C ILE A 25 -2.02 15.97 1.30
N GLY A 26 -2.37 14.81 1.87
CA GLY A 26 -3.75 14.31 1.81
C GLY A 26 -4.15 13.82 0.41
N GLY A 27 -5.42 14.06 0.02
CA GLY A 27 -5.96 13.67 -1.29
C GLY A 27 -6.18 12.16 -1.46
N VAL A 28 -6.06 11.35 -0.40
CA VAL A 28 -6.22 9.90 -0.38
C VAL A 28 -7.47 9.51 0.40
N CYS A 29 -8.32 8.68 -0.19
CA CYS A 29 -9.56 8.22 0.46
C CYS A 29 -9.33 7.12 1.50
N SER A 30 -8.29 6.31 1.33
CA SER A 30 -7.93 5.27 2.31
C SER A 30 -6.44 4.92 2.21
N TYR A 31 -5.82 4.73 3.35
CA TYR A 31 -4.46 4.24 3.52
C TYR A 31 -4.52 2.78 3.97
N TYR A 32 -3.79 1.90 3.30
CA TYR A 32 -3.71 0.49 3.68
C TYR A 32 -2.42 0.23 4.44
N THR A 33 -2.51 -0.56 5.52
CA THR A 33 -1.31 -0.93 6.27
C THR A 33 -0.45 -1.94 5.52
N PRO A 34 0.88 -1.93 5.69
CA PRO A 34 1.66 -3.15 5.48
C PRO A 34 0.95 -4.31 6.16
N PHE A 35 0.91 -5.48 5.50
CA PHE A 35 0.11 -6.59 6.02
C PHE A 35 0.54 -7.03 7.43
N ILE A 36 -0.47 -7.21 8.28
CA ILE A 36 -0.37 -7.76 9.63
C ILE A 36 -0.38 -9.28 9.51
N ARG A 37 0.49 -9.96 10.23
CA ARG A 37 0.66 -11.40 10.14
C ARG A 37 0.76 -12.08 11.48
N TYR A 38 0.29 -13.32 11.52
CA TYR A 38 0.46 -14.22 12.65
C TYR A 38 1.85 -14.85 12.61
N GLU A 39 2.60 -14.73 13.70
CA GLU A 39 3.92 -15.33 13.87
C GLU A 39 4.14 -15.75 15.34
N LYS A 40 4.70 -16.94 15.54
CA LYS A 40 5.14 -17.42 16.89
C LYS A 40 4.04 -17.33 17.96
N GLY A 41 2.81 -17.69 17.61
CA GLY A 41 1.70 -17.72 18.57
C GLY A 41 0.96 -16.38 18.75
N GLY A 42 1.18 -15.38 17.91
CA GLY A 42 0.49 -14.10 18.02
C GLY A 42 0.77 -13.12 16.89
N VAL A 43 0.25 -11.90 17.02
CA VAL A 43 0.57 -10.79 16.11
C VAL A 43 1.88 -10.14 16.56
N ARG A 44 2.73 -9.79 15.62
CA ARG A 44 3.96 -9.07 15.96
C ARG A 44 3.65 -7.72 16.59
N ARG A 45 4.30 -7.42 17.71
CA ARG A 45 4.18 -6.13 18.40
C ARG A 45 4.31 -4.93 17.45
N LYS A 46 5.26 -4.99 16.51
CA LYS A 46 5.48 -3.94 15.50
C LYS A 46 4.24 -3.70 14.64
N ASP A 47 3.55 -4.77 14.21
CA ASP A 47 2.38 -4.67 13.33
C ASP A 47 1.18 -4.13 14.13
N MET A 48 1.06 -4.47 15.42
CA MET A 48 0.04 -3.89 16.30
C MET A 48 0.28 -2.41 16.59
N VAL A 49 1.52 -1.99 16.83
CA VAL A 49 1.87 -0.57 16.99
C VAL A 49 1.52 0.24 15.74
N ASP A 50 1.66 -0.37 14.55
CA ASP A 50 1.37 0.29 13.27
C ASP A 50 -0.11 0.63 13.08
N ILE A 51 -1.03 -0.06 13.78
CA ILE A 51 -2.47 0.16 13.72
C ILE A 51 -3.08 0.79 14.98
N LEU A 52 -2.27 1.20 15.94
CA LEU A 52 -2.81 1.90 17.11
C LEU A 52 -3.56 3.17 16.67
N PRO A 53 -4.80 3.42 17.16
CA PRO A 53 -5.57 4.59 16.77
C PRO A 53 -4.81 5.91 16.98
N GLU A 54 -4.10 6.05 18.09
CA GLU A 54 -3.28 7.23 18.41
C GLU A 54 -2.12 7.47 17.42
N ASN A 55 -1.65 6.44 16.75
CA ASN A 55 -0.62 6.54 15.71
C ASN A 55 -1.20 6.86 14.33
N ASN A 56 -2.53 6.82 14.18
CA ASN A 56 -3.24 6.98 12.90
C ASN A 56 -4.38 8.03 13.01
N GLU A 57 -4.26 8.97 13.92
CA GLU A 57 -5.26 10.02 14.08
C GLU A 57 -5.43 10.83 12.79
N GLY A 58 -6.67 11.01 12.33
CA GLY A 58 -6.97 11.69 11.07
C GLY A 58 -6.63 10.90 9.79
N VAL A 59 -6.13 9.67 9.90
CA VAL A 59 -5.80 8.80 8.76
C VAL A 59 -6.97 7.83 8.52
N PRO A 60 -7.64 7.86 7.34
CA PRO A 60 -8.67 6.89 6.99
C PRO A 60 -8.05 5.52 6.72
N LEU A 61 -7.70 4.80 7.79
CA LEU A 61 -6.94 3.57 7.76
C LEU A 61 -7.79 2.33 7.45
N VAL A 62 -7.22 1.43 6.65
CA VAL A 62 -7.69 0.06 6.44
C VAL A 62 -6.56 -0.90 6.81
N PRO A 63 -6.64 -1.58 7.95
CA PRO A 63 -5.71 -2.65 8.27
C PRO A 63 -5.77 -3.76 7.24
N GLN A 64 -4.60 -4.20 6.74
CA GLN A 64 -4.51 -5.34 5.83
C GLN A 64 -3.92 -6.54 6.57
N ILE A 65 -4.54 -7.71 6.43
CA ILE A 65 -4.06 -8.98 6.97
C ILE A 65 -3.53 -9.89 5.87
N ILE A 66 -2.65 -10.82 6.26
CA ILE A 66 -2.23 -11.93 5.42
C ILE A 66 -2.33 -13.24 6.21
N ALA A 67 -3.07 -14.20 5.69
CA ALA A 67 -3.34 -15.48 6.34
C ALA A 67 -3.28 -16.63 5.34
N SER A 68 -3.06 -17.84 5.83
CA SER A 68 -3.05 -19.11 5.07
C SER A 68 -4.12 -20.09 5.51
N GLY A 69 -4.97 -19.73 6.47
CA GLY A 69 -6.04 -20.58 6.98
C GLY A 69 -6.87 -19.88 8.04
N THR A 70 -7.90 -20.59 8.52
CA THR A 70 -8.95 -20.04 9.41
C THR A 70 -8.43 -19.53 10.74
N ASP A 71 -7.54 -20.27 11.40
CA ASP A 71 -7.05 -19.88 12.74
C ASP A 71 -6.27 -18.56 12.69
N GLU A 72 -5.34 -18.43 11.71
CA GLU A 72 -4.60 -17.18 11.52
C GLU A 72 -5.55 -16.02 11.19
N PHE A 73 -6.49 -16.25 10.28
CA PHE A 73 -7.46 -15.24 9.84
C PHE A 73 -8.31 -14.76 11.02
N ASN A 74 -8.87 -15.67 11.81
CA ASN A 74 -9.71 -15.36 12.94
C ASN A 74 -8.96 -14.56 14.00
N TYR A 75 -7.76 -15.02 14.38
CA TYR A 75 -6.90 -14.34 15.33
C TYR A 75 -6.55 -12.90 14.90
N LEU A 76 -6.21 -12.72 13.62
CA LEU A 76 -5.88 -11.41 13.07
C LEU A 76 -7.09 -10.47 13.04
N CYS A 77 -8.26 -10.99 12.65
CA CYS A 77 -9.49 -10.19 12.64
C CYS A 77 -9.87 -9.73 14.06
N GLU A 78 -9.82 -10.62 15.05
CA GLU A 78 -10.11 -10.31 16.45
C GLU A 78 -9.17 -9.23 16.98
N ALA A 79 -7.83 -9.39 16.77
CA ALA A 79 -6.84 -8.42 17.21
C ALA A 79 -7.06 -7.02 16.59
N ILE A 80 -7.54 -6.96 15.35
CA ILE A 80 -7.85 -5.70 14.66
C ILE A 80 -9.17 -5.09 15.18
N GLN A 81 -10.20 -5.91 15.36
CA GLN A 81 -11.49 -5.49 15.90
C GLN A 81 -11.36 -4.93 17.34
N GLU A 82 -10.50 -5.52 18.17
CA GLU A 82 -10.16 -5.00 19.51
C GLU A 82 -9.59 -3.57 19.48
N LYS A 83 -9.01 -3.13 18.36
CA LYS A 83 -8.55 -1.75 18.16
C LYS A 83 -9.64 -0.83 17.58
N GLY A 84 -10.89 -1.34 17.46
CA GLY A 84 -12.04 -0.57 16.97
C GLY A 84 -12.19 -0.50 15.46
N TYR A 85 -11.35 -1.19 14.68
CA TYR A 85 -11.48 -1.20 13.22
C TYR A 85 -12.62 -2.10 12.76
N LYS A 86 -13.44 -1.56 11.84
CA LYS A 86 -14.55 -2.27 11.18
C LYS A 86 -14.31 -2.51 9.69
N ARG A 87 -13.11 -2.17 9.19
CA ARG A 87 -12.70 -2.42 7.82
C ARG A 87 -11.42 -3.24 7.85
N ILE A 88 -11.38 -4.35 7.11
CA ILE A 88 -10.21 -5.23 7.04
C ILE A 88 -10.00 -5.62 5.58
N ASP A 89 -8.77 -5.54 5.12
CA ASP A 89 -8.38 -5.96 3.78
C ASP A 89 -7.60 -7.28 3.83
N LEU A 90 -8.00 -8.27 3.03
CA LEU A 90 -7.27 -9.54 2.89
C LEU A 90 -6.25 -9.44 1.74
N ASN A 91 -4.98 -9.70 2.06
CA ASN A 91 -3.91 -9.77 1.09
C ASN A 91 -3.90 -11.12 0.37
N MET A 92 -4.26 -11.13 -0.89
CA MET A 92 -4.14 -12.26 -1.84
C MET A 92 -3.18 -11.92 -2.99
N GLY A 93 -2.23 -10.99 -2.76
CA GLY A 93 -1.36 -10.49 -3.82
C GLY A 93 0.12 -10.44 -3.50
N CYS A 94 0.54 -10.59 -2.23
CA CYS A 94 1.95 -10.54 -1.85
C CYS A 94 2.73 -11.69 -2.49
N PRO A 95 3.78 -11.40 -3.31
CA PRO A 95 4.55 -12.42 -3.99
C PRO A 95 5.81 -12.87 -3.21
N ALA A 96 6.03 -12.33 -2.00
CA ALA A 96 7.25 -12.57 -1.25
C ALA A 96 7.41 -14.07 -0.89
N PRO A 97 8.56 -14.69 -1.22
CA PRO A 97 8.77 -16.13 -0.97
C PRO A 97 8.54 -16.57 0.47
N MET A 98 8.85 -15.69 1.44
CA MET A 98 8.60 -15.95 2.85
C MET A 98 7.11 -16.09 3.19
N GLN A 99 6.21 -15.50 2.40
CA GLN A 99 4.76 -15.61 2.59
C GLN A 99 4.18 -16.72 1.74
N THR A 100 4.55 -16.78 0.47
CA THR A 100 3.99 -17.77 -0.48
C THR A 100 4.37 -19.22 -0.14
N LYS A 101 5.54 -19.46 0.47
CA LYS A 101 5.92 -20.78 1.02
C LYS A 101 5.00 -21.25 2.16
N LEU A 102 4.35 -20.30 2.83
CA LEU A 102 3.36 -20.55 3.89
C LEU A 102 1.92 -20.58 3.37
N GLY A 103 1.71 -20.57 2.06
CA GLY A 103 0.37 -20.54 1.46
C GLY A 103 -0.33 -19.18 1.54
N ARG A 104 0.38 -18.10 1.89
CA ARG A 104 -0.17 -16.75 2.08
C ARG A 104 -0.03 -15.87 0.82
N GLY A 105 -0.79 -14.79 0.79
CA GLY A 105 -0.68 -13.77 -0.26
C GLY A 105 -1.10 -14.33 -1.62
N SER A 106 -0.28 -14.13 -2.67
CA SER A 106 -0.62 -14.60 -4.02
C SER A 106 -0.71 -16.12 -4.15
N ALA A 107 -0.15 -16.90 -3.20
CA ALA A 107 -0.29 -18.37 -3.20
C ALA A 107 -1.73 -18.84 -2.95
N LEU A 108 -2.57 -18.00 -2.32
CA LEU A 108 -4.00 -18.30 -2.14
C LEU A 108 -4.75 -18.46 -3.47
N LEU A 109 -4.28 -17.80 -4.54
CA LEU A 109 -4.91 -17.85 -5.86
C LEU A 109 -4.81 -19.25 -6.50
N SER A 110 -3.82 -20.06 -6.10
CA SER A 110 -3.69 -21.47 -6.49
C SER A 110 -4.34 -22.46 -5.50
N ALA A 111 -5.07 -21.95 -4.47
CA ALA A 111 -5.69 -22.75 -3.43
C ALA A 111 -7.14 -22.31 -3.14
N PRO A 112 -8.07 -22.45 -4.11
CA PRO A 112 -9.46 -21.97 -3.98
C PRO A 112 -10.17 -22.53 -2.75
N GLN A 113 -9.87 -23.77 -2.34
CA GLN A 113 -10.45 -24.40 -1.13
C GLN A 113 -10.11 -23.62 0.15
N ILE A 114 -8.90 -23.05 0.25
CA ILE A 114 -8.52 -22.21 1.38
C ILE A 114 -9.26 -20.86 1.32
N VAL A 115 -9.40 -20.28 0.11
CA VAL A 115 -10.18 -19.05 -0.09
C VAL A 115 -11.64 -19.27 0.34
N GLU A 116 -12.22 -20.43 0.04
CA GLU A 116 -13.58 -20.81 0.47
C GLU A 116 -13.72 -20.88 2.00
N GLU A 117 -12.72 -21.43 2.68
CA GLU A 117 -12.68 -21.47 4.14
C GLU A 117 -12.59 -20.06 4.73
N LEU A 118 -11.72 -19.19 4.19
CA LEU A 118 -11.62 -17.81 4.63
C LEU A 118 -12.91 -17.02 4.33
N ALA A 119 -13.55 -17.27 3.20
CA ALA A 119 -14.83 -16.66 2.83
C ALA A 119 -15.92 -16.99 3.87
N ARG A 120 -16.01 -18.24 4.29
CA ARG A 120 -16.92 -18.65 5.38
C ARG A 120 -16.65 -17.90 6.69
N GLN A 121 -15.38 -17.62 7.03
CA GLN A 121 -15.03 -16.83 8.21
C GLN A 121 -15.44 -15.36 8.07
N MET A 122 -15.35 -14.79 6.86
CA MET A 122 -15.83 -13.42 6.59
C MET A 122 -17.33 -13.29 6.79
N THR A 123 -18.13 -14.24 6.32
CA THR A 123 -19.60 -14.21 6.50
C THR A 123 -20.04 -14.29 7.96
N GLN A 124 -19.22 -14.87 8.84
CA GLN A 124 -19.48 -14.92 10.27
C GLN A 124 -19.21 -13.59 11.01
N ARG A 125 -18.72 -12.55 10.29
CA ARG A 125 -18.39 -11.23 10.84
C ARG A 125 -19.14 -10.10 10.14
N PRO A 126 -20.48 -10.03 10.30
CA PRO A 126 -21.32 -9.06 9.58
C PRO A 126 -20.97 -7.59 9.92
N ASP A 127 -20.38 -7.34 11.07
CA ASP A 127 -19.96 -5.99 11.50
C ASP A 127 -18.64 -5.52 10.86
N VAL A 128 -17.94 -6.40 10.12
CA VAL A 128 -16.69 -6.09 9.44
C VAL A 128 -16.92 -5.97 7.94
N ARG A 129 -16.51 -4.84 7.36
CA ARG A 129 -16.50 -4.64 5.91
C ARG A 129 -15.16 -5.12 5.35
N PHE A 130 -15.17 -6.25 4.69
CA PHE A 130 -13.99 -6.80 4.06
C PHE A 130 -13.76 -6.23 2.66
N SER A 131 -12.48 -6.07 2.30
CA SER A 131 -11.99 -5.92 0.93
C SER A 131 -10.91 -6.94 0.66
N VAL A 132 -10.59 -7.16 -0.60
CA VAL A 132 -9.55 -8.11 -1.02
C VAL A 132 -8.59 -7.38 -1.95
N LYS A 133 -7.28 -7.49 -1.69
CA LYS A 133 -6.25 -7.04 -2.63
C LYS A 133 -5.54 -8.24 -3.23
N MET A 134 -5.72 -8.45 -4.55
CA MET A 134 -5.25 -9.65 -5.24
C MET A 134 -4.43 -9.35 -6.48
N ARG A 135 -3.81 -10.39 -7.00
CA ARG A 135 -3.18 -10.48 -8.33
C ARG A 135 -4.03 -11.35 -9.25
N LEU A 136 -3.63 -11.49 -10.52
CA LEU A 136 -4.27 -12.40 -11.49
C LEU A 136 -4.12 -13.87 -11.08
N GLY A 137 -2.98 -14.23 -10.52
CA GLY A 137 -2.68 -15.57 -10.07
C GLY A 137 -1.35 -15.64 -9.32
N TRP A 138 -1.02 -16.82 -8.82
CA TRP A 138 0.31 -17.13 -8.30
C TRP A 138 1.28 -17.47 -9.45
N LYS A 139 0.91 -18.45 -10.29
CA LYS A 139 1.75 -18.96 -11.37
C LYS A 139 1.16 -18.72 -12.76
N GLN A 140 -0.17 -18.72 -12.89
CA GLN A 140 -0.89 -18.54 -14.15
C GLN A 140 -1.78 -17.30 -14.09
N PRO A 141 -1.98 -16.59 -15.22
CA PRO A 141 -2.74 -15.33 -15.23
C PRO A 141 -4.26 -15.52 -15.14
N ASP A 142 -4.76 -16.72 -15.20
CA ASP A 142 -6.17 -17.08 -15.16
C ASP A 142 -6.63 -17.74 -13.85
N GLU A 143 -5.71 -17.91 -12.87
CA GLU A 143 -6.05 -18.53 -11.57
C GLU A 143 -7.14 -17.75 -10.80
N TRP A 144 -7.31 -16.47 -11.05
CA TRP A 144 -8.39 -15.68 -10.47
C TRP A 144 -9.78 -16.22 -10.81
N ARG A 145 -9.94 -16.92 -11.94
CA ARG A 145 -11.23 -17.52 -12.35
C ARG A 145 -11.72 -18.59 -11.39
N HIS A 146 -10.81 -19.22 -10.68
CA HIS A 146 -11.14 -20.24 -9.67
C HIS A 146 -11.58 -19.64 -8.33
N VAL A 147 -11.16 -18.40 -8.02
CA VAL A 147 -11.48 -17.74 -6.76
C VAL A 147 -12.56 -16.68 -6.88
N LEU A 148 -12.75 -16.08 -8.06
CA LEU A 148 -13.72 -15.02 -8.26
C LEU A 148 -15.17 -15.46 -7.95
N PRO A 149 -15.65 -16.66 -8.34
CA PRO A 149 -16.97 -17.14 -7.95
C PRO A 149 -17.18 -17.21 -6.44
N ILE A 150 -16.15 -17.62 -5.69
CA ILE A 150 -16.19 -17.67 -4.22
C ILE A 150 -16.30 -16.26 -3.65
N LEU A 151 -15.53 -15.31 -4.18
CA LEU A 151 -15.57 -13.92 -3.75
C LEU A 151 -16.90 -13.25 -4.07
N HIS A 152 -17.59 -13.63 -5.16
CA HIS A 152 -18.89 -13.10 -5.54
C HIS A 152 -20.00 -13.38 -4.51
N GLU A 153 -19.84 -14.42 -3.68
CA GLU A 153 -20.80 -14.76 -2.62
C GLU A 153 -20.62 -13.89 -1.34
N LEU A 154 -19.60 -13.03 -1.30
CA LEU A 154 -19.27 -12.19 -0.17
C LEU A 154 -19.75 -10.75 -0.36
N PRO A 155 -20.20 -10.04 0.71
CA PRO A 155 -20.52 -8.61 0.64
C PRO A 155 -19.25 -7.75 0.73
N LEU A 156 -18.31 -7.92 -0.21
CA LEU A 156 -17.06 -7.17 -0.21
C LEU A 156 -17.28 -5.69 -0.48
N ALA A 157 -16.52 -4.85 0.22
CA ALA A 157 -16.49 -3.42 -0.04
C ALA A 157 -15.94 -3.12 -1.45
N HIS A 158 -14.90 -3.85 -1.85
CA HIS A 158 -14.32 -3.83 -3.20
C HIS A 158 -13.27 -4.95 -3.34
N ILE A 159 -12.89 -5.21 -4.57
CA ILE A 159 -11.68 -5.97 -4.90
C ILE A 159 -10.66 -5.00 -5.51
N THR A 160 -9.41 -5.05 -5.04
CA THR A 160 -8.29 -4.35 -5.68
C THR A 160 -7.49 -5.34 -6.50
N MET A 161 -7.47 -5.17 -7.82
CA MET A 161 -6.73 -6.04 -8.74
C MET A 161 -5.40 -5.42 -9.17
N HIS A 162 -4.30 -6.17 -8.99
CA HIS A 162 -3.00 -5.87 -9.57
C HIS A 162 -2.72 -6.87 -10.71
N PRO A 163 -2.79 -6.46 -11.98
CA PRO A 163 -2.75 -7.39 -13.10
C PRO A 163 -1.32 -7.87 -13.43
N ARG A 164 -0.75 -8.59 -12.53
CA ARG A 164 0.47 -9.40 -12.61
C ARG A 164 0.27 -10.71 -11.88
N ILE A 165 1.04 -11.76 -12.24
CA ILE A 165 1.10 -12.99 -11.45
C ILE A 165 2.13 -12.88 -10.32
N GLY A 166 2.02 -13.74 -9.30
CA GLY A 166 2.88 -13.71 -8.12
C GLY A 166 4.35 -13.92 -8.46
N ILE A 167 4.68 -14.94 -9.24
CA ILE A 167 6.07 -15.26 -9.62
C ILE A 167 6.76 -14.16 -10.43
N GLN A 168 6.00 -13.32 -11.12
CA GLN A 168 6.49 -12.15 -11.85
C GLN A 168 7.00 -11.05 -10.90
N GLN A 169 6.51 -11.00 -9.65
CA GLN A 169 6.78 -9.94 -8.67
C GLN A 169 6.45 -8.55 -9.25
N TYR A 170 7.47 -7.73 -9.56
CA TYR A 170 7.34 -6.39 -10.15
C TYR A 170 8.06 -6.29 -11.49
N LYS A 171 8.46 -7.42 -12.09
CA LYS A 171 9.13 -7.45 -13.38
C LYS A 171 8.13 -7.47 -14.53
N GLY A 172 8.54 -6.96 -15.67
CA GLY A 172 7.69 -6.87 -16.86
C GLY A 172 6.51 -5.90 -16.68
N GLU A 173 5.64 -5.91 -17.64
CA GLU A 173 4.45 -5.04 -17.67
C GLU A 173 3.24 -5.69 -16.98
N VAL A 174 2.24 -4.87 -16.68
CA VAL A 174 0.92 -5.34 -16.26
C VAL A 174 0.18 -5.97 -17.44
N ASP A 175 -0.55 -7.03 -17.19
CA ASP A 175 -1.37 -7.72 -18.20
C ASP A 175 -2.74 -7.05 -18.31
N MET A 176 -2.86 -6.10 -19.23
CA MET A 176 -4.09 -5.32 -19.43
C MET A 176 -5.18 -6.11 -20.15
N GLU A 177 -4.81 -7.13 -20.93
CA GLU A 177 -5.79 -8.03 -21.58
C GLU A 177 -6.51 -8.86 -20.52
N MET A 178 -5.74 -9.49 -19.63
CA MET A 178 -6.30 -10.27 -18.55
C MET A 178 -7.02 -9.40 -17.51
N PHE A 179 -6.56 -8.14 -17.30
CA PHE A 179 -7.30 -7.19 -16.49
C PHE A 179 -8.67 -6.87 -17.08
N ARG A 180 -8.77 -6.67 -18.40
CA ARG A 180 -10.05 -6.42 -19.08
C ARG A 180 -11.00 -7.59 -18.89
N ALA A 181 -10.53 -8.82 -19.05
CA ALA A 181 -11.34 -10.01 -18.79
C ALA A 181 -11.85 -10.05 -17.34
N PHE A 182 -10.98 -9.73 -16.38
CA PHE A 182 -11.39 -9.64 -14.97
C PHE A 182 -12.40 -8.52 -14.72
N TYR A 183 -12.20 -7.36 -15.32
CA TYR A 183 -13.09 -6.19 -15.19
C TYR A 183 -14.51 -6.50 -15.71
N GLU A 184 -14.64 -7.25 -16.81
CA GLU A 184 -15.92 -7.64 -17.39
C GLU A 184 -16.66 -8.69 -16.55
N GLU A 185 -15.92 -9.58 -15.85
CA GLU A 185 -16.51 -10.65 -15.04
C GLU A 185 -16.76 -10.24 -13.58
N CYS A 186 -16.04 -9.24 -13.05
CA CYS A 186 -16.11 -8.86 -11.64
C CYS A 186 -17.42 -8.11 -11.32
N ARG A 187 -18.21 -8.64 -10.39
CA ARG A 187 -19.48 -8.05 -9.92
C ARG A 187 -19.31 -7.08 -8.74
N HIS A 188 -18.14 -7.07 -8.09
CA HIS A 188 -17.85 -6.18 -6.98
C HIS A 188 -17.38 -4.81 -7.46
N PRO A 189 -17.51 -3.76 -6.61
CA PRO A 189 -16.75 -2.54 -6.83
C PRO A 189 -15.28 -2.87 -7.04
N LEU A 190 -14.69 -2.43 -8.16
CA LEU A 190 -13.33 -2.80 -8.57
C LEU A 190 -12.39 -1.60 -8.48
N VAL A 191 -11.25 -1.80 -7.83
CA VAL A 191 -10.15 -0.83 -7.74
C VAL A 191 -8.97 -1.34 -8.56
N TYR A 192 -8.47 -0.51 -9.47
CA TYR A 192 -7.28 -0.83 -10.26
C TYR A 192 -6.00 -0.49 -9.47
N ASN A 193 -5.02 -1.38 -9.50
CA ASN A 193 -3.69 -1.16 -8.94
C ASN A 193 -2.62 -1.74 -9.87
N GLY A 194 -1.75 -0.92 -10.42
CA GLY A 194 -0.63 -1.40 -11.25
C GLY A 194 0.01 -0.25 -12.01
N ASP A 195 1.31 -0.06 -11.82
CA ASP A 195 2.20 0.87 -12.53
C ASP A 195 1.68 2.30 -12.75
N LEU A 196 0.77 2.77 -11.88
CA LEU A 196 0.33 4.15 -11.84
C LEU A 196 1.44 5.02 -11.25
N GLN A 197 1.94 6.00 -11.99
CA GLN A 197 3.06 6.87 -11.59
C GLN A 197 2.80 8.35 -11.84
N THR A 198 1.84 8.70 -12.72
CA THR A 198 1.55 10.07 -13.16
C THR A 198 0.05 10.33 -13.13
N LEU A 199 -0.34 11.61 -13.23
CA LEU A 199 -1.75 12.00 -13.41
C LEU A 199 -2.31 11.47 -14.74
N ASP A 200 -1.48 11.42 -15.78
CA ASP A 200 -1.86 10.87 -17.09
C ASP A 200 -2.18 9.36 -17.01
N ASP A 201 -1.41 8.61 -16.19
CA ASP A 201 -1.73 7.20 -15.95
C ASP A 201 -3.11 7.04 -15.30
N LEU A 202 -3.44 7.89 -14.32
CA LEU A 202 -4.75 7.87 -13.67
C LEU A 202 -5.86 8.19 -14.67
N ALA A 203 -5.71 9.27 -15.44
CA ALA A 203 -6.68 9.69 -16.45
C ALA A 203 -6.88 8.62 -17.55
N ARG A 204 -5.79 7.99 -18.01
CA ARG A 204 -5.84 6.91 -19.00
C ARG A 204 -6.64 5.71 -18.48
N ILE A 205 -6.38 5.24 -17.25
CA ILE A 205 -7.09 4.10 -16.67
C ILE A 205 -8.56 4.45 -16.40
N GLU A 206 -8.87 5.64 -15.93
CA GLU A 206 -10.28 6.09 -15.75
C GLU A 206 -11.06 6.13 -17.07
N SER A 207 -10.42 6.58 -18.15
CA SER A 207 -11.02 6.64 -19.48
C SER A 207 -11.24 5.25 -20.06
N GLU A 208 -10.26 4.34 -19.90
CA GLU A 208 -10.32 2.99 -20.45
C GLU A 208 -11.30 2.08 -19.68
N PHE A 209 -11.43 2.30 -18.36
CA PHE A 209 -12.27 1.50 -17.46
C PHE A 209 -13.23 2.38 -16.62
N PRO A 210 -14.28 2.93 -17.24
CA PRO A 210 -15.13 3.94 -16.60
C PRO A 210 -15.94 3.44 -15.41
N GLN A 211 -16.16 2.13 -15.27
CA GLN A 211 -16.92 1.53 -14.16
C GLN A 211 -16.05 1.19 -12.94
N LEU A 212 -14.74 1.45 -12.97
CA LEU A 212 -13.91 1.30 -11.77
C LEU A 212 -14.46 2.15 -10.61
N SER A 213 -14.47 1.59 -9.41
CA SER A 213 -14.87 2.29 -8.20
C SER A 213 -13.72 3.09 -7.55
N GLY A 214 -12.48 2.88 -7.99
CA GLY A 214 -11.32 3.58 -7.46
C GLY A 214 -10.02 3.17 -8.13
N LEU A 215 -8.96 3.90 -7.77
CA LEU A 215 -7.58 3.64 -8.18
C LEU A 215 -6.71 3.48 -6.92
N MET A 216 -5.71 2.62 -6.99
CA MET A 216 -4.77 2.43 -5.88
C MET A 216 -3.34 2.62 -6.38
N MET A 217 -2.62 3.56 -5.76
CA MET A 217 -1.21 3.82 -6.05
C MET A 217 -0.30 3.40 -4.90
N GLY A 218 0.86 2.85 -5.23
CA GLY A 218 1.90 2.52 -4.26
C GLY A 218 3.18 3.29 -4.50
N ARG A 219 4.09 2.70 -5.28
CA ARG A 219 5.39 3.30 -5.62
C ARG A 219 5.27 4.67 -6.28
N GLY A 220 4.20 4.91 -7.04
CA GLY A 220 3.93 6.23 -7.63
C GLY A 220 3.79 7.32 -6.57
N LEU A 221 3.00 7.10 -5.49
CA LEU A 221 2.85 8.05 -4.39
C LEU A 221 4.10 8.15 -3.49
N LEU A 222 4.92 7.11 -3.39
CA LEU A 222 6.23 7.22 -2.74
C LEU A 222 7.21 8.03 -3.59
N GLY A 223 7.09 7.94 -4.92
CA GLY A 223 7.94 8.63 -5.88
C GLY A 223 7.57 10.09 -6.10
N ASN A 224 6.28 10.39 -6.13
CA ASN A 224 5.72 11.73 -6.20
C ASN A 224 4.49 11.80 -5.28
N PRO A 225 4.68 12.17 -4.01
CA PRO A 225 3.59 12.18 -3.05
C PRO A 225 2.50 13.23 -3.35
N PHE A 226 2.79 14.24 -4.17
CA PHE A 226 1.86 15.32 -4.51
C PHE A 226 0.73 14.87 -5.43
N ILE A 227 0.92 13.79 -6.19
CA ILE A 227 -0.09 13.27 -7.14
C ILE A 227 -1.46 13.12 -6.48
N SER A 228 -1.53 12.70 -5.22
CA SER A 228 -2.82 12.51 -4.55
C SER A 228 -3.60 13.80 -4.35
N ALA A 229 -2.93 14.88 -3.92
CA ALA A 229 -3.55 16.19 -3.74
C ALA A 229 -3.84 16.87 -5.09
N GLU A 230 -2.92 16.75 -6.05
CA GLU A 230 -3.08 17.27 -7.40
C GLU A 230 -4.24 16.60 -8.14
N TYR A 231 -4.34 15.28 -8.03
CA TYR A 231 -5.46 14.53 -8.56
C TYR A 231 -6.78 14.92 -7.88
N ALA A 232 -6.81 15.07 -6.55
CA ALA A 232 -8.02 15.43 -5.82
C ALA A 232 -8.49 16.86 -6.07
N SER A 233 -7.57 17.81 -6.31
CA SER A 233 -7.89 19.23 -6.55
C SER A 233 -8.04 19.58 -8.03
N GLY A 234 -7.49 18.76 -8.93
CA GLY A 234 -7.33 19.09 -10.34
C GLY A 234 -6.30 20.19 -10.61
N THR A 235 -5.45 20.53 -9.63
CA THR A 235 -4.46 21.62 -9.73
C THR A 235 -3.07 21.07 -9.42
N GLU A 236 -2.16 21.27 -10.35
CA GLU A 236 -0.75 20.90 -10.19
C GLU A 236 -0.02 21.91 -9.25
N TRP A 237 0.82 21.38 -8.37
CA TRP A 237 1.57 22.19 -7.43
C TRP A 237 2.84 22.77 -8.08
N HIS A 238 3.16 24.01 -7.75
CA HIS A 238 4.43 24.62 -8.14
C HIS A 238 5.63 23.93 -7.46
N TRP A 239 6.76 23.97 -8.12
CA TRP A 239 8.02 23.38 -7.63
C TRP A 239 8.35 23.84 -6.19
N ALA A 240 8.29 25.13 -5.94
CA ALA A 240 8.61 25.69 -4.62
C ALA A 240 7.73 25.11 -3.51
N ASP A 241 6.41 25.00 -3.77
CA ASP A 241 5.47 24.41 -2.81
C ASP A 241 5.75 22.94 -2.55
N ARG A 242 6.04 22.18 -3.62
CA ARG A 242 6.43 20.76 -3.52
C ARG A 242 7.69 20.58 -2.67
N ARG A 243 8.73 21.38 -2.94
CA ARG A 243 9.98 21.37 -2.17
C ARG A 243 9.73 21.66 -0.69
N ASP A 244 9.02 22.74 -0.38
CA ASP A 244 8.77 23.18 0.99
C ASP A 244 7.93 22.17 1.77
N VAL A 245 6.94 21.54 1.12
CA VAL A 245 6.13 20.49 1.76
C VAL A 245 6.95 19.24 2.02
N VAL A 246 7.75 18.78 1.06
CA VAL A 246 8.55 17.56 1.27
C VAL A 246 9.64 17.78 2.33
N LEU A 247 10.16 18.99 2.48
CA LEU A 247 11.09 19.31 3.57
C LEU A 247 10.38 19.23 4.94
N ARG A 248 9.16 19.74 5.07
CA ARG A 248 8.37 19.56 6.31
C ARG A 248 8.07 18.07 6.59
N MET A 249 7.70 17.31 5.56
CA MET A 249 7.53 15.84 5.70
C MET A 249 8.81 15.15 6.15
N HIS A 250 9.95 15.55 5.57
CA HIS A 250 11.27 15.04 5.95
C HIS A 250 11.60 15.37 7.41
N ASP A 251 11.33 16.58 7.86
CA ASP A 251 11.61 17.02 9.24
C ASP A 251 10.77 16.22 10.25
N ASP A 252 9.49 16.02 9.98
CA ASP A 252 8.61 15.16 10.79
C ASP A 252 9.13 13.70 10.81
N TRP A 253 9.57 13.19 9.65
CA TRP A 253 10.16 11.85 9.56
C TRP A 253 11.49 11.74 10.31
N LEU A 254 12.33 12.78 10.24
CA LEU A 254 13.58 12.87 11.00
C LEU A 254 13.31 12.90 12.50
N GLN A 255 12.34 13.67 12.94
CA GLN A 255 11.93 13.73 14.34
C GLN A 255 11.46 12.35 14.84
N PHE A 256 10.62 11.65 14.07
CA PHE A 256 10.19 10.29 14.37
C PHE A 256 11.39 9.32 14.48
N CYS A 257 12.36 9.41 13.56
CA CYS A 257 13.56 8.60 13.61
C CYS A 257 14.43 8.90 14.86
N ARG A 258 14.57 10.17 15.22
CA ARG A 258 15.32 10.61 16.40
C ARG A 258 14.70 10.15 17.73
N GLN A 259 13.39 10.09 17.82
CA GLN A 259 12.69 9.54 19.00
C GLN A 259 12.93 8.04 19.18
N LYS A 260 13.16 7.32 18.08
CA LYS A 260 13.25 5.87 18.07
C LYS A 260 14.69 5.34 18.08
N TYR A 261 15.64 6.08 17.53
CA TYR A 261 17.02 5.65 17.32
C TYR A 261 18.02 6.64 17.93
N VAL A 262 18.97 6.11 18.70
CA VAL A 262 19.92 6.94 19.48
C VAL A 262 21.09 7.42 18.63
N SER A 263 21.62 6.57 17.73
CA SER A 263 22.83 6.92 16.98
C SER A 263 22.53 7.53 15.62
N ASP A 264 23.37 8.47 15.18
CA ASP A 264 23.30 9.09 13.87
C ASP A 264 23.32 8.07 12.70
N SER A 265 24.07 6.98 12.86
CA SER A 265 24.13 5.92 11.86
C SER A 265 22.81 5.16 11.72
N GLN A 266 22.13 4.89 12.83
CA GLN A 266 20.80 4.27 12.83
C GLN A 266 19.76 5.22 12.22
N VAL A 267 19.76 6.50 12.62
CA VAL A 267 18.87 7.51 12.03
C VAL A 267 19.09 7.61 10.53
N LEU A 268 20.35 7.68 10.08
CA LEU A 268 20.69 7.76 8.67
C LEU A 268 20.16 6.56 7.86
N LEU A 269 20.23 5.36 8.44
CA LEU A 269 19.71 4.15 7.80
C LEU A 269 18.19 4.21 7.62
N GLN A 270 17.46 4.79 8.57
CA GLN A 270 16.00 4.83 8.57
C GLN A 270 15.42 6.01 7.78
N ILE A 271 16.19 7.11 7.64
CA ILE A 271 15.68 8.29 6.93
C ILE A 271 15.85 8.20 5.41
N LYS A 272 16.87 7.51 4.92
CA LYS A 272 17.15 7.38 3.48
C LYS A 272 16.01 6.73 2.67
N PRO A 273 15.29 5.70 3.16
CA PRO A 273 14.14 5.14 2.45
C PRO A 273 13.06 6.17 2.11
N PHE A 274 12.95 7.28 2.86
CA PHE A 274 12.06 8.39 2.54
C PHE A 274 12.31 8.95 1.12
N TRP A 275 13.57 8.98 0.66
CA TRP A 275 13.95 9.51 -0.64
C TRP A 275 14.02 8.46 -1.76
N GLU A 276 13.99 7.18 -1.43
CA GLU A 276 14.33 6.08 -2.36
C GLU A 276 13.56 6.13 -3.68
N TYR A 277 12.28 6.48 -3.63
CA TYR A 277 11.42 6.55 -4.81
C TYR A 277 11.36 7.95 -5.44
N GLN A 278 11.84 9.02 -4.79
CA GLN A 278 11.62 10.41 -5.18
C GLN A 278 12.60 10.94 -6.24
N LYS A 279 13.30 10.05 -6.94
CA LYS A 279 14.33 10.39 -7.92
C LYS A 279 13.83 11.14 -9.18
N THR A 280 12.54 11.11 -9.45
CA THR A 280 11.94 11.61 -10.70
C THR A 280 11.80 13.13 -10.74
N TRP A 281 11.64 13.76 -9.58
CA TRP A 281 11.39 15.20 -9.48
C TRP A 281 12.48 15.97 -8.71
N ILE A 282 13.46 15.27 -8.11
CA ILE A 282 14.62 15.87 -7.44
C ILE A 282 15.81 15.91 -8.41
N GLU A 283 16.58 17.01 -8.40
CA GLU A 283 17.81 17.10 -9.18
C GLU A 283 18.72 15.90 -8.93
N LYS A 284 19.17 15.26 -10.01
CA LYS A 284 19.97 14.01 -9.98
C LYS A 284 21.22 14.08 -9.10
N LYS A 285 21.88 15.26 -9.03
CA LYS A 285 23.09 15.48 -8.22
C LYS A 285 22.73 15.46 -6.72
N ILE A 286 21.67 16.14 -6.32
CA ILE A 286 21.20 16.20 -4.95
C ILE A 286 20.66 14.83 -4.51
N TYR A 287 19.82 14.19 -5.32
CA TYR A 287 19.35 12.83 -5.05
C TYR A 287 20.50 11.85 -4.78
N LYS A 288 21.56 11.90 -5.64
CA LYS A 288 22.76 11.08 -5.41
C LYS A 288 23.48 11.40 -4.10
N GLN A 289 23.54 12.67 -3.71
CA GLN A 289 24.17 13.08 -2.45
C GLN A 289 23.36 12.57 -1.24
N LEU A 290 22.04 12.70 -1.26
CA LEU A 290 21.15 12.16 -0.23
C LEU A 290 21.33 10.64 -0.06
N MET A 291 21.24 9.89 -1.15
CA MET A 291 21.28 8.42 -1.11
C MET A 291 22.66 7.86 -0.78
N LYS A 292 23.74 8.50 -1.23
CA LYS A 292 25.13 8.05 -1.04
C LYS A 292 25.82 8.60 0.21
N SER A 293 25.15 9.44 1.00
CA SER A 293 25.72 9.99 2.25
C SER A 293 26.16 8.88 3.19
N GLY A 294 27.45 8.86 3.53
CA GLY A 294 28.04 7.90 4.49
C GLY A 294 27.94 8.35 5.94
N SER A 295 27.58 9.61 6.20
CA SER A 295 27.41 10.17 7.55
C SER A 295 26.18 11.05 7.61
N PHE A 296 25.62 11.20 8.82
CA PHE A 296 24.48 12.07 9.05
C PHE A 296 24.80 13.54 8.73
N ARG A 297 26.01 14.00 9.02
CA ARG A 297 26.49 15.35 8.65
C ARG A 297 26.43 15.59 7.14
N ASN A 298 26.95 14.66 6.33
CA ASN A 298 26.93 14.80 4.87
C ASN A 298 25.51 14.75 4.32
N TYR A 299 24.64 13.95 4.95
CA TYR A 299 23.23 13.88 4.62
C TYR A 299 22.54 15.24 4.87
N MET A 300 22.71 15.84 6.04
CA MET A 300 22.11 17.16 6.35
C MET A 300 22.65 18.27 5.45
N THR A 301 23.94 18.20 5.02
CA THR A 301 24.48 19.13 4.02
C THR A 301 23.75 18.97 2.67
N ALA A 302 23.39 17.75 2.28
CA ALA A 302 22.61 17.52 1.06
C ALA A 302 21.17 18.05 1.18
N ILE A 303 20.53 17.90 2.34
CA ILE A 303 19.21 18.49 2.64
C ILE A 303 19.27 20.01 2.52
N GLN A 304 20.28 20.66 3.11
CA GLN A 304 20.42 22.11 3.03
C GLN A 304 20.61 22.61 1.57
N ARG A 305 21.33 21.85 0.75
CA ARG A 305 21.45 22.16 -0.69
C ARG A 305 20.13 22.01 -1.44
N PHE A 306 19.32 21.02 -1.05
CA PHE A 306 17.98 20.84 -1.61
C PHE A 306 17.05 21.98 -1.22
N SER A 307 17.11 22.46 0.03
CA SER A 307 16.28 23.59 0.49
C SER A 307 16.60 24.91 -0.18
N ASN A 308 17.81 25.08 -0.71
CA ASN A 308 18.27 26.30 -1.36
C ASN A 308 18.05 26.33 -2.90
N GLN A 309 17.41 25.31 -3.47
CA GLN A 309 16.96 25.28 -4.87
C GLN A 309 15.64 26.02 -5.05
#